data_b4e3233b8dfcb3bbfaacd221cbfd9738
#
_entry.id   b4e3233b8dfcb3bbfaacd221cbfd9738
#
_cell.length_a   1.000
_cell.length_b   1.000
_cell.length_c   1.000
_cell.angle_alpha   90.00
_cell.angle_beta   90.00
_cell.angle_gamma   90.00
#
_symmetry.space_group_name_H-M   'P 1'
#
loop_
_entity.id
_entity.type
_entity.pdbx_description
1 polymer ?
#
loop_
_entity_poly.entity_id
_entity_poly.type
_entity_poly.pdbx_seq_one_letter_code
_entity_poly.pdbx_strand_id
1 'polypeptide(L)' 'MPETRRHPDWNTGTPLMVRNRFDGAWVPGFELVGVKEQTYEVRRRSDHVVLPARFDESEVLPETQL' A
#
# COMPACT_ATOMS: atom_id res chain seq x y z
N MET A 1 16.29 17.63 -4.33
CA MET A 1 15.93 17.33 -4.20
C MET A 1 15.37 16.66 -4.22
N PRO A 2 15.29 16.27 -4.07
CA PRO A 2 14.69 15.59 -3.91
C PRO A 2 14.02 14.93 -3.78
N GLU A 3 13.75 14.52 -3.56
CA GLU A 3 13.16 13.83 -3.33
C GLU A 3 12.27 13.26 -3.51
N THR A 4 12.11 12.89 -3.53
CA THR A 4 11.35 12.17 -3.73
C THR A 4 10.44 11.69 -3.13
N ARG A 5 9.80 11.51 -2.99
CA ARG A 5 9.06 11.06 -2.51
C ARG A 5 8.29 10.11 -2.33
N ARG A 6 8.16 9.53 -2.36
CA ARG A 6 7.56 8.49 -2.17
C ARG A 6 7.14 8.35 -0.84
N HIS A 7 6.88 7.59 -0.09
CA HIS A 7 6.37 7.51 1.25
C HIS A 7 7.43 6.86 2.12
N PRO A 8 8.54 7.52 2.29
CA PRO A 8 9.66 6.91 2.99
C PRO A 8 9.39 6.65 4.45
N ASP A 9 8.36 7.29 5.00
CA ASP A 9 8.05 7.12 6.41
C ASP A 9 7.19 5.90 6.71
N TRP A 10 6.74 5.21 5.71
CA TRP A 10 5.89 4.06 5.94
C TRP A 10 6.74 2.88 6.39
N ASN A 11 6.36 2.26 7.47
CA ASN A 11 7.05 1.08 7.99
C ASN A 11 6.26 -0.16 7.67
N THR A 12 6.90 -1.31 7.76
CA THR A 12 6.20 -2.58 7.67
C THR A 12 5.08 -2.60 8.71
N GLY A 13 3.90 -2.97 8.28
CA GLY A 13 2.73 -2.99 9.14
C GLY A 13 1.89 -1.73 9.08
N THR A 14 2.31 -0.70 8.35
CA THR A 14 1.51 0.50 8.19
C THR A 14 0.16 0.14 7.59
N PRO A 15 -0.95 0.51 8.23
CA PRO A 15 -2.27 0.19 7.66
C PRO A 15 -2.51 0.96 6.38
N LEU A 16 -2.94 0.26 5.35
CA LEU A 16 -3.10 0.85 4.02
C LEU A 16 -4.45 0.51 3.43
N MET A 17 -4.88 1.38 2.52
CA MET A 17 -5.95 1.08 1.59
C MET A 17 -5.33 0.88 0.24
N VAL A 18 -5.92 0.00 -0.56
CA VAL A 18 -5.46 -0.21 -1.92
C VAL A 18 -6.61 0.11 -2.87
N ARG A 19 -6.26 0.53 -4.06
CA ARG A 19 -7.24 0.88 -5.06
C ARG A 19 -7.66 -0.35 -5.83
N ASN A 20 -8.97 -0.57 -5.88
CA ASN A 20 -9.53 -1.67 -6.65
C ASN A 20 -9.44 -1.32 -8.12
N ARG A 21 -8.83 -2.17 -8.91
CA ARG A 21 -8.62 -1.89 -10.33
C ARG A 21 -9.87 -2.05 -11.16
N PHE A 22 -10.89 -2.69 -10.63
CA PHE A 22 -12.14 -2.81 -11.34
C PHE A 22 -12.93 -1.52 -11.33
N ASP A 23 -13.08 -0.91 -10.18
CA ASP A 23 -13.96 0.25 -10.05
C ASP A 23 -13.29 1.47 -9.46
N GLY A 24 -12.03 1.38 -9.16
CA GLY A 24 -11.29 2.50 -8.61
C GLY A 24 -11.57 2.82 -7.16
N ALA A 25 -12.35 2.00 -6.48
CA ALA A 25 -12.67 2.25 -5.08
C ALA A 25 -11.47 1.93 -4.19
N TRP A 26 -11.37 2.66 -3.10
CA TRP A 26 -10.32 2.40 -2.11
C TRP A 26 -10.83 1.37 -1.11
N VAL A 27 -10.04 0.34 -0.90
CA VAL A 27 -10.43 -0.79 -0.05
C VAL A 27 -9.47 -0.84 1.14
N PRO A 28 -9.96 -0.71 2.36
CA PRO A 28 -9.11 -0.78 3.55
C PRO A 28 -8.83 -2.23 3.95
N GLY A 29 -8.05 -2.40 4.97
CA GLY A 29 -7.81 -3.73 5.54
C GLY A 29 -6.51 -4.35 5.13
N PHE A 30 -5.59 -3.56 4.59
CA PHE A 30 -4.29 -4.05 4.18
C PHE A 30 -3.20 -3.40 5.01
N GLU A 31 -2.01 -3.94 4.92
CA GLU A 31 -0.86 -3.34 5.58
C GLU A 31 0.38 -3.55 4.72
N LEU A 32 1.36 -2.69 4.90
CA LEU A 32 2.57 -2.71 4.11
C LEU A 32 3.46 -3.87 4.52
N VAL A 33 3.96 -4.61 3.55
CA VAL A 33 4.99 -5.62 3.76
C VAL A 33 6.35 -5.04 3.43
N GLY A 34 6.44 -4.34 2.31
CA GLY A 34 7.72 -3.74 1.93
C GLY A 34 7.60 -2.97 0.64
N VAL A 35 8.65 -2.28 0.30
CA VAL A 35 8.75 -1.51 -0.94
C VAL A 35 9.90 -2.06 -1.74
N LYS A 36 9.68 -2.30 -3.03
CA LYS A 36 10.71 -2.85 -3.86
C LYS A 36 10.55 -2.28 -5.25
N GLU A 37 11.58 -1.67 -5.76
CA GLU A 37 11.58 -1.12 -7.12
C GLU A 37 10.41 -0.20 -7.37
N GLN A 38 10.11 0.61 -6.39
CA GLN A 38 9.04 1.60 -6.48
C GLN A 38 7.64 1.00 -6.48
N THR A 39 7.52 -0.26 -6.13
CA THR A 39 6.22 -0.88 -5.96
C THR A 39 6.06 -1.30 -4.52
N TYR A 40 4.82 -1.44 -4.11
CA TYR A 40 4.47 -1.72 -2.73
C TYR A 40 3.90 -3.13 -2.64
N GLU A 41 4.43 -3.90 -1.73
CA GLU A 41 3.92 -5.23 -1.44
C GLU A 41 3.06 -5.13 -0.21
N VAL A 42 1.84 -5.65 -0.29
CA VAL A 42 0.88 -5.53 0.82
C VAL A 42 0.31 -6.89 1.15
N ARG A 43 -0.23 -7.00 2.35
CA ARG A 43 -0.91 -8.21 2.78
C ARG A 43 -2.23 -7.83 3.45
N ARG A 44 -3.15 -8.75 3.50
CA ARG A 44 -4.41 -8.54 4.19
C ARG A 44 -4.17 -8.65 5.70
N ARG A 45 -4.77 -7.74 6.44
CA ARG A 45 -4.59 -7.74 7.90
C ARG A 45 -5.35 -8.86 8.56
N SER A 46 -6.43 -9.31 7.95
CA SER A 46 -7.29 -10.31 8.57
C SER A 46 -6.63 -11.67 8.66
N ASP A 47 -5.85 -12.06 7.67
CA ASP A 47 -5.24 -13.39 7.64
C ASP A 47 -3.76 -13.36 7.26
N HIS A 48 -3.20 -12.17 7.08
CA HIS A 48 -1.79 -11.97 6.75
C HIS A 48 -1.38 -12.60 5.41
N VAL A 49 -2.34 -12.77 4.52
CA VAL A 49 -2.03 -13.29 3.20
C VAL A 49 -1.46 -12.18 2.35
N VAL A 50 -0.27 -12.38 1.83
CA VAL A 50 0.39 -11.40 0.96
C VAL A 50 -0.27 -11.47 -0.40
N LEU A 51 -0.63 -10.31 -0.94
CA LEU A 51 -1.27 -10.26 -2.25
C LEU A 51 -0.24 -10.54 -3.34
N PRO A 52 -0.62 -11.27 -4.37
CA PRO A 52 0.32 -11.56 -5.44
C PRO A 52 0.66 -10.36 -6.31
N ALA A 53 -0.21 -9.35 -6.31
CA ALA A 53 0.01 -8.17 -7.12
C ALA A 53 0.81 -7.14 -6.35
N ARG A 54 1.53 -6.31 -7.07
CA ARG A 54 2.21 -5.18 -6.50
C ARG A 54 1.52 -3.93 -6.92
N PHE A 55 1.66 -2.88 -6.13
CA PHE A 55 0.92 -1.65 -6.34
C PHE A 55 1.88 -0.47 -6.46
N ASP A 56 1.55 0.47 -7.34
CA ASP A 56 2.26 1.72 -7.44
C ASP A 56 1.87 2.62 -6.31
N GLU A 57 2.62 3.69 -6.13
CA GLU A 57 2.32 4.68 -5.13
C GLU A 57 0.94 5.30 -5.31
N SER A 58 0.44 5.38 -6.52
CA SER A 58 -0.88 5.94 -6.77
C SER A 58 -2.01 4.98 -6.41
N GLU A 59 -1.68 3.75 -6.09
CA GLU A 59 -2.67 2.73 -5.81
C GLU A 59 -2.75 2.37 -4.33
N VAL A 60 -1.99 3.03 -3.48
CA VAL A 60 -2.00 2.77 -2.05
C VAL A 60 -2.08 4.09 -1.28
N LEU A 61 -2.79 4.10 -0.18
CA LEU A 61 -2.85 5.24 0.73
C LEU A 61 -2.88 4.73 2.16
N PRO A 62 -2.26 5.44 3.08
CA PRO A 62 -2.41 5.08 4.48
C PRO A 62 -3.84 5.27 4.92
N GLU A 63 -4.35 4.40 5.75
CA GLU A 63 -5.73 4.53 6.22
C GLU A 63 -5.96 5.82 6.97
N THR A 64 -4.93 6.36 7.55
CA THR A 64 -5.05 7.60 8.32
C THR A 64 -5.22 8.82 7.44
N GLN A 65 -5.14 8.69 6.14
CA GLN A 65 -5.30 9.83 5.25
C GLN A 65 -6.73 10.12 4.89
N LEU A 66 -7.66 9.41 5.40
CA LEU A 66 -9.06 9.68 5.12
C LEU A 66 -9.67 10.74 6.03
#